data_ae30fc973e92ce885956b9052e94b09c
#
_entry.id   ae30fc973e92ce885956b9052e94b09c
#
_cell.length_a   1.000
_cell.length_b   1.000
_cell.length_c   1.000
_cell.angle_alpha   90.00
_cell.angle_beta   90.00
_cell.angle_gamma   90.00
#
_symmetry.space_group_name_H-M   'P 1'
#
loop_
_entity.id
_entity.type
_entity.pdbx_description
1 polymer ?
#
loop_
_entity_poly.entity_id
_entity_poly.type
_entity_poly.pdbx_seq_one_letter_code
_entity_poly.pdbx_strand_id
1 'polypeptide(L)'
;MKYLHTMIRVTDPAATVRFFELIGLRETNRYENEQGRFTLIFLAAPGQEGVAEVELTHNWDPQDYGGGRNFGHLAYSVDNVYETCQRLIDAGVTINRPPRDGWMAFVRTPDGISIELLQAGERLAPAEPWASMSNVGEW
;
A
#
# COMPACT_ATOMS: atom_id res chain seq x y z
N MET A 1 -4.95 -7.25 24.87
CA MET A 1 -5.07 -6.17 23.86
C MET A 1 -4.60 -6.74 22.54
N LYS A 2 -5.28 -6.43 21.44
CA LYS A 2 -4.95 -6.91 20.09
C LYS A 2 -5.09 -5.73 19.12
N TYR A 3 -4.10 -5.51 18.26
CA TYR A 3 -4.23 -4.58 17.14
C TYR A 3 -5.16 -5.18 16.09
N LEU A 4 -6.07 -4.40 15.53
CA LEU A 4 -7.05 -4.86 14.54
C LEU A 4 -6.76 -4.35 13.15
N HIS A 5 -6.80 -3.04 12.95
CA HIS A 5 -6.61 -2.41 11.64
C HIS A 5 -6.11 -0.97 11.72
N THR A 6 -5.60 -0.48 10.59
CA THR A 6 -5.45 0.95 10.30
C THR A 6 -6.49 1.34 9.27
N MET A 7 -7.26 2.39 9.53
CA MET A 7 -8.23 2.93 8.57
C MET A 7 -7.58 4.05 7.75
N ILE A 8 -7.78 3.99 6.44
CA ILE A 8 -7.45 5.07 5.49
C ILE A 8 -8.67 5.42 4.65
N ARG A 9 -8.84 6.71 4.33
CA ARG A 9 -9.90 7.17 3.41
C ARG A 9 -9.42 7.09 1.98
N VAL A 10 -10.32 6.71 1.08
CA VAL A 10 -10.03 6.51 -0.34
C VAL A 10 -11.09 7.16 -1.21
N THR A 11 -10.66 7.75 -2.32
CA THR A 11 -11.55 8.36 -3.32
C THR A 11 -11.99 7.35 -4.37
N ASP A 12 -11.09 6.46 -4.81
CA ASP A 12 -11.36 5.35 -5.73
C ASP A 12 -11.04 4.01 -5.04
N PRO A 13 -12.05 3.35 -4.44
CA PRO A 13 -11.83 2.10 -3.74
C PRO A 13 -11.37 0.97 -4.66
N ALA A 14 -11.82 0.93 -5.91
CA ALA A 14 -11.40 -0.13 -6.85
C ALA A 14 -9.93 0.01 -7.24
N ALA A 15 -9.46 1.22 -7.50
CA ALA A 15 -8.04 1.49 -7.78
C ALA A 15 -7.16 1.15 -6.56
N THR A 16 -7.61 1.49 -5.34
CA THR A 16 -6.85 1.23 -4.13
C THR A 16 -6.82 -0.25 -3.78
N VAL A 17 -7.92 -1.00 -3.95
CA VAL A 17 -7.92 -2.46 -3.81
C VAL A 17 -6.90 -3.09 -4.77
N ARG A 18 -6.94 -2.74 -6.06
CA ARG A 18 -5.95 -3.26 -7.04
C ARG A 18 -4.51 -2.94 -6.64
N PHE A 19 -4.25 -1.74 -6.13
CA PHE A 19 -2.91 -1.39 -5.63
C PHE A 19 -2.45 -2.33 -4.52
N PHE A 20 -3.27 -2.57 -3.50
CA PHE A 20 -2.92 -3.47 -2.40
C PHE A 20 -2.82 -4.94 -2.85
N GLU A 21 -3.61 -5.38 -3.82
CA GLU A 21 -3.48 -6.71 -4.43
C GLU A 21 -2.13 -6.91 -5.13
N LEU A 22 -1.58 -5.87 -5.77
CA LEU A 22 -0.25 -5.91 -6.42
C LEU A 22 0.89 -6.19 -5.43
N ILE A 23 0.75 -5.77 -4.18
CA ILE A 23 1.73 -6.05 -3.11
C ILE A 23 1.39 -7.30 -2.29
N GLY A 24 0.26 -7.95 -2.58
CA GLY A 24 -0.08 -9.27 -2.04
C GLY A 24 -1.23 -9.31 -1.03
N LEU A 25 -1.89 -8.18 -0.74
CA LEU A 25 -3.08 -8.20 0.11
C LEU A 25 -4.28 -8.80 -0.64
N ARG A 26 -5.27 -9.24 0.13
CA ARG A 26 -6.55 -9.71 -0.37
C ARG A 26 -7.68 -9.05 0.39
N GLU A 27 -8.79 -8.77 -0.30
CA GLU A 27 -10.02 -8.36 0.36
C GLU A 27 -10.53 -9.49 1.26
N THR A 28 -10.76 -9.15 2.53
CA THR A 28 -11.25 -10.09 3.55
C THR A 28 -12.72 -9.88 3.87
N ASN A 29 -13.18 -8.62 3.80
CA ASN A 29 -14.56 -8.26 4.09
C ASN A 29 -14.93 -6.94 3.40
N ARG A 30 -16.24 -6.76 3.16
CA ARG A 30 -16.81 -5.53 2.62
C ARG A 30 -18.16 -5.25 3.28
N TYR A 31 -18.39 -3.99 3.61
CA TYR A 31 -19.64 -3.54 4.21
C TYR A 31 -20.07 -2.20 3.60
N GLU A 32 -21.34 -2.11 3.23
CA GLU A 32 -21.96 -0.87 2.74
C GLU A 32 -22.99 -0.37 3.73
N ASN A 33 -22.96 0.92 4.00
CA ASN A 33 -23.91 1.60 4.87
C ASN A 33 -24.62 2.70 4.10
N GLU A 34 -25.84 2.42 3.64
CA GLU A 34 -26.64 3.38 2.87
C GLU A 34 -27.03 4.60 3.72
N GLN A 35 -27.36 4.40 4.99
CA GLN A 35 -27.75 5.50 5.87
C GLN A 35 -26.55 6.43 6.17
N GLY A 36 -25.37 5.88 6.38
CA GLY A 36 -24.12 6.61 6.60
C GLY A 36 -23.44 7.04 5.30
N ARG A 37 -23.87 6.52 4.14
CA ARG A 37 -23.33 6.78 2.81
C ARG A 37 -21.83 6.52 2.71
N PHE A 38 -21.43 5.32 3.10
CA PHE A 38 -20.04 4.87 3.00
C PHE A 38 -19.92 3.37 2.73
N THR A 39 -18.77 2.99 2.19
CA THR A 39 -18.34 1.60 2.02
C THR A 39 -17.05 1.38 2.81
N LEU A 40 -16.98 0.29 3.57
CA LEU A 40 -15.77 -0.21 4.22
C LEU A 40 -15.28 -1.44 3.46
N ILE A 41 -13.97 -1.50 3.21
CA ILE A 41 -13.31 -2.66 2.58
C ILE A 41 -12.10 -3.01 3.44
N PHE A 42 -12.03 -4.24 3.91
CA PHE A 42 -10.91 -4.73 4.71
C PHE A 42 -9.99 -5.58 3.85
N LEU A 43 -8.69 -5.35 3.99
CA LEU A 43 -7.65 -6.03 3.23
C LEU A 43 -6.59 -6.55 4.20
N ALA A 44 -6.12 -7.77 3.97
CA ALA A 44 -5.01 -8.35 4.74
C ALA A 44 -4.07 -9.15 3.83
N ALA A 45 -2.82 -9.32 4.28
CA ALA A 45 -1.94 -10.33 3.73
C ALA A 45 -2.45 -11.74 4.11
N PRO A 46 -2.25 -12.78 3.29
CA PRO A 46 -2.66 -14.14 3.62
C PRO A 46 -2.10 -14.59 4.98
N GLY A 47 -2.97 -15.10 5.84
CA GLY A 47 -2.62 -15.50 7.21
C GLY A 47 -2.59 -14.36 8.23
N GLN A 48 -2.94 -13.14 7.84
CA GLN A 48 -3.00 -11.97 8.73
C GLN A 48 -4.43 -11.43 8.89
N GLU A 49 -5.44 -12.18 8.46
CA GLU A 49 -6.84 -11.82 8.55
C GLU A 49 -7.26 -11.62 10.03
N GLY A 50 -7.90 -10.50 10.30
CA GLY A 50 -8.32 -10.11 11.65
C GLY A 50 -7.17 -9.85 12.64
N VAL A 51 -5.94 -9.67 12.16
CA VAL A 51 -4.75 -9.39 12.99
C VAL A 51 -4.11 -8.04 12.63
N ALA A 52 -3.88 -7.78 11.34
CA ALA A 52 -3.26 -6.54 10.87
C ALA A 52 -3.87 -6.16 9.53
N GLU A 53 -5.08 -5.63 9.55
CA GLU A 53 -5.83 -5.27 8.35
C GLU A 53 -5.67 -3.78 8.00
N VAL A 54 -5.86 -3.48 6.73
CA VAL A 54 -6.13 -2.12 6.28
C VAL A 54 -7.63 -2.00 6.02
N GLU A 55 -8.28 -1.05 6.68
CA GLU A 55 -9.67 -0.68 6.41
C GLU A 55 -9.68 0.50 5.45
N LEU A 56 -10.21 0.31 4.25
CA LEU A 56 -10.49 1.38 3.31
C LEU A 56 -11.89 1.93 3.60
N THR A 57 -12.00 3.23 3.86
CA THR A 57 -13.28 3.92 4.00
C THR A 57 -13.51 4.79 2.78
N HIS A 58 -14.51 4.45 1.97
CA HIS A 58 -14.99 5.26 0.86
C HIS A 58 -16.29 5.96 1.26
N ASN A 59 -16.22 7.27 1.47
CA ASN A 59 -17.42 8.10 1.62
C ASN A 59 -18.02 8.37 0.24
N TRP A 60 -19.33 8.13 0.07
CA TRP A 60 -19.97 8.25 -1.24
C TRP A 60 -20.12 9.70 -1.70
N ASP A 61 -20.13 10.63 -0.75
CA ASP A 61 -20.11 12.06 -1.07
C ASP A 61 -18.66 12.50 -1.33
N PRO A 62 -18.39 13.21 -2.45
CA PRO A 62 -17.03 13.61 -2.80
C PRO A 62 -16.36 14.42 -1.70
N GLN A 63 -15.10 14.07 -1.39
CA GLN A 63 -14.26 14.78 -0.40
C GLN A 63 -12.83 14.87 -0.92
N ASP A 64 -12.19 15.99 -0.63
CA ASP A 64 -10.75 16.14 -0.82
C ASP A 64 -10.02 15.73 0.47
N TYR A 65 -9.08 14.80 0.33
CA TYR A 65 -8.24 14.37 1.43
C TYR A 65 -6.88 15.05 1.32
N GLY A 66 -6.72 16.16 2.03
CA GLY A 66 -5.45 16.87 2.12
C GLY A 66 -4.42 16.11 2.96
N GLY A 67 -3.14 16.31 2.66
CA GLY A 67 -2.03 15.69 3.38
C GLY A 67 -1.79 16.32 4.74
N GLY A 68 -1.89 15.52 5.81
CA GLY A 68 -1.27 15.81 7.10
C GLY A 68 0.13 15.17 7.17
N ARG A 69 0.95 15.59 8.09
CA ARG A 69 2.32 15.06 8.22
C ARG A 69 2.56 14.21 9.47
N ASN A 70 1.60 14.07 10.33
CA ASN A 70 1.73 13.21 11.52
C ASN A 70 1.43 11.73 11.25
N PHE A 71 0.71 11.39 10.16
CA PHE A 71 0.68 10.01 9.66
C PHE A 71 1.91 9.80 8.76
N GLY A 72 2.68 8.75 9.00
CA GLY A 72 3.87 8.39 8.23
C GLY A 72 3.53 7.47 7.05
N HIS A 73 3.63 6.17 7.27
CA HIS A 73 3.43 5.14 6.23
C HIS A 73 2.92 3.84 6.84
N LEU A 74 2.45 2.94 5.96
CA LEU A 74 2.25 1.53 6.26
C LEU A 74 3.45 0.75 5.71
N ALA A 75 3.94 -0.24 6.46
CA ALA A 75 5.08 -1.06 6.05
C ALA A 75 4.67 -2.52 5.86
N TYR A 76 5.16 -3.12 4.78
CA TYR A 76 4.92 -4.52 4.44
C TYR A 76 6.23 -5.23 4.12
N SER A 77 6.40 -6.44 4.66
CA SER A 77 7.46 -7.35 4.24
C SER A 77 7.01 -8.11 3.00
N VAL A 78 7.85 -8.15 1.98
CA VAL A 78 7.59 -8.83 0.70
C VAL A 78 8.70 -9.85 0.41
N ASP A 79 8.33 -10.96 -0.24
CA ASP A 79 9.27 -12.06 -0.51
C ASP A 79 10.43 -11.65 -1.42
N ASN A 80 10.16 -10.77 -2.39
CA ASN A 80 11.17 -10.22 -3.29
C ASN A 80 10.80 -8.77 -3.65
N VAL A 81 11.58 -7.82 -3.12
CA VAL A 81 11.33 -6.39 -3.30
C VAL A 81 11.47 -5.95 -4.77
N TYR A 82 12.37 -6.57 -5.54
CA TYR A 82 12.55 -6.25 -6.96
C TYR A 82 11.36 -6.70 -7.80
N GLU A 83 10.90 -7.94 -7.61
CA GLU A 83 9.74 -8.48 -8.31
C GLU A 83 8.46 -7.71 -7.97
N THR A 84 8.30 -7.34 -6.69
CA THR A 84 7.16 -6.54 -6.25
C THR A 84 7.18 -5.14 -6.88
N CYS A 85 8.34 -4.47 -6.89
CA CYS A 85 8.48 -3.19 -7.55
C CYS A 85 8.26 -3.28 -9.07
N GLN A 86 8.70 -4.37 -9.71
CA GLN A 86 8.46 -4.57 -11.15
C GLN A 86 6.97 -4.72 -11.46
N ARG A 87 6.24 -5.54 -10.70
CA ARG A 87 4.77 -5.66 -10.84
C ARG A 87 4.05 -4.31 -10.70
N LEU A 88 4.52 -3.48 -9.77
CA LEU A 88 3.96 -2.14 -9.55
C LEU A 88 4.23 -1.22 -10.74
N ILE A 89 5.45 -1.20 -11.29
CA ILE A 89 5.79 -0.45 -12.50
C ILE A 89 4.95 -0.90 -13.69
N ASP A 90 4.83 -2.21 -13.91
CA ASP A 90 4.06 -2.78 -15.02
C ASP A 90 2.57 -2.41 -14.93
N ALA A 91 2.07 -2.15 -13.72
CA ALA A 91 0.73 -1.65 -13.45
C ALA A 91 0.63 -0.10 -13.46
N GLY A 92 1.70 0.62 -13.78
CA GLY A 92 1.72 2.08 -13.86
C GLY A 92 1.93 2.81 -12.52
N VAL A 93 2.33 2.10 -11.47
CA VAL A 93 2.63 2.70 -10.17
C VAL A 93 4.05 3.26 -10.17
N THR A 94 4.20 4.50 -9.72
CA THR A 94 5.52 5.11 -9.56
C THR A 94 6.24 4.54 -8.35
N ILE A 95 7.50 4.13 -8.53
CA ILE A 95 8.38 3.78 -7.41
C ILE A 95 9.05 5.08 -6.94
N ASN A 96 8.61 5.60 -5.79
CA ASN A 96 9.10 6.87 -5.27
C ASN A 96 10.56 6.76 -4.77
N ARG A 97 10.85 5.74 -3.97
CA ARG A 97 12.21 5.35 -3.59
C ARG A 97 12.50 3.94 -4.11
N PRO A 98 13.35 3.78 -5.14
CA PRO A 98 13.71 2.46 -5.65
C PRO A 98 14.49 1.63 -4.62
N PRO A 99 14.41 0.28 -4.69
CA PRO A 99 15.11 -0.62 -3.79
C PRO A 99 16.59 -0.78 -4.16
N ARG A 100 17.35 0.32 -4.23
CA ARG A 100 18.76 0.36 -4.67
C ARG A 100 19.68 -0.52 -3.86
N ASP A 101 19.37 -0.69 -2.59
CA ASP A 101 20.14 -1.46 -1.62
C ASP A 101 19.67 -2.93 -1.48
N GLY A 102 18.70 -3.34 -2.32
CA GLY A 102 18.08 -4.67 -2.22
C GLY A 102 17.26 -4.90 -0.95
N TRP A 103 16.87 -3.81 -0.25
CA TRP A 103 16.22 -3.91 1.05
C TRP A 103 14.87 -3.20 1.11
N MET A 104 14.79 -1.95 0.67
CA MET A 104 13.66 -1.08 0.97
C MET A 104 13.24 -0.27 -0.25
N ALA A 105 11.93 -0.18 -0.49
CA ALA A 105 11.33 0.70 -1.46
C ALA A 105 10.19 1.51 -0.84
N PHE A 106 9.86 2.65 -1.45
CA PHE A 106 8.65 3.40 -1.13
C PHE A 106 7.83 3.63 -2.40
N VAL A 107 6.53 3.46 -2.24
CA VAL A 107 5.51 3.77 -3.26
C VAL A 107 4.34 4.51 -2.58
N ARG A 108 3.38 4.99 -3.36
CA ARG A 108 2.16 5.60 -2.83
C ARG A 108 0.91 4.94 -3.39
N THR A 109 -0.13 4.87 -2.56
CA THR A 109 -1.48 4.50 -3.01
C THR A 109 -2.03 5.58 -3.96
N PRO A 110 -3.13 5.31 -4.69
CA PRO A 110 -3.77 6.33 -5.54
C PRO A 110 -4.10 7.63 -4.81
N ASP A 111 -4.46 7.57 -3.53
CA ASP A 111 -4.74 8.76 -2.70
C ASP A 111 -3.49 9.30 -1.97
N GLY A 112 -2.30 8.85 -2.34
CA GLY A 112 -1.03 9.40 -1.85
C GLY A 112 -0.57 8.90 -0.48
N ILE A 113 -1.15 7.84 0.06
CA ILE A 113 -0.66 7.21 1.30
C ILE A 113 0.66 6.50 1.01
N SER A 114 1.68 6.82 1.81
CA SER A 114 3.01 6.22 1.69
C SER A 114 3.01 4.75 2.13
N ILE A 115 3.63 3.90 1.33
CA ILE A 115 3.80 2.47 1.59
C ILE A 115 5.28 2.12 1.52
N GLU A 116 5.81 1.58 2.61
CA GLU A 116 7.15 1.03 2.67
C GLU A 116 7.11 -0.47 2.35
N LEU A 117 7.96 -0.91 1.43
CA LEU A 117 8.16 -2.32 1.09
C LEU A 117 9.54 -2.75 1.57
N LEU A 118 9.59 -3.79 2.39
CA LEU A 118 10.80 -4.34 2.97
C LEU A 118 11.04 -5.77 2.49
N GLN A 119 12.28 -6.05 2.08
CA GLN A 119 12.69 -7.41 1.72
C GLN A 119 12.54 -8.35 2.92
N ALA A 120 11.88 -9.49 2.74
CA ALA A 120 11.85 -10.55 3.73
C ALA A 120 13.21 -11.27 3.81
N GLY A 121 13.66 -11.54 5.03
CA GLY A 121 14.94 -12.23 5.24
C GLY A 121 16.18 -11.38 4.94
N GLU A 122 17.11 -11.90 4.16
CA GLU A 122 18.35 -11.20 3.84
C GLU A 122 18.18 -10.19 2.71
N ARG A 123 19.02 -9.16 2.72
CA ARG A 123 19.08 -8.20 1.61
C ARG A 123 19.45 -8.90 0.31
N LEU A 124 18.77 -8.51 -0.77
CA LEU A 124 19.17 -8.91 -2.11
C LEU A 124 20.43 -8.16 -2.53
N ALA A 125 21.26 -8.78 -3.38
CA ALA A 125 22.38 -8.08 -3.98
C ALA A 125 21.87 -6.90 -4.83
N PRO A 126 22.53 -5.71 -4.76
CA PRO A 126 22.18 -4.59 -5.65
C PRO A 126 22.17 -5.03 -7.11
N ALA A 127 21.12 -4.69 -7.83
CA ALA A 127 20.93 -5.08 -9.23
C ALA A 127 20.32 -3.94 -10.04
N GLU A 128 20.68 -3.86 -11.31
CA GLU A 128 20.05 -2.95 -12.26
C GLU A 128 18.65 -3.45 -12.67
N PRO A 129 17.71 -2.56 -12.96
CA PRO A 129 17.87 -1.10 -13.06
C PRO A 129 17.79 -0.39 -11.70
N TRP A 130 17.52 -1.10 -10.62
CA TRP A 130 17.24 -0.51 -9.30
C TRP A 130 18.43 0.23 -8.70
N ALA A 131 19.64 -0.33 -8.85
CA ALA A 131 20.85 0.22 -8.23
C ALA A 131 21.15 1.66 -8.68
N SER A 132 20.87 2.00 -9.93
CA SER A 132 21.10 3.33 -10.50
C SER A 132 19.85 4.22 -10.58
N MET A 133 18.66 3.68 -10.23
CA MET A 133 17.40 4.39 -10.35
C MET A 133 17.27 5.53 -9.33
N SER A 134 16.91 6.72 -9.81
CA SER A 134 16.71 7.89 -8.96
C SER A 134 15.37 7.88 -8.24
N ASN A 135 15.28 8.63 -7.13
CA ASN A 135 14.00 8.89 -6.47
C ASN A 135 13.08 9.73 -7.37
N VAL A 136 11.77 9.53 -7.21
CA VAL A 136 10.73 10.30 -7.90
C VAL A 136 9.77 10.88 -6.87
N GLY A 137 9.68 12.22 -6.78
CA GLY A 137 8.82 12.91 -5.83
C GLY A 137 9.24 12.69 -4.37
N GLU A 138 8.24 12.77 -3.49
CA GLU A 138 8.36 12.58 -2.04
C GLU A 138 7.49 11.40 -1.58
N TRP A 139 7.84 10.80 -0.45
CA TRP A 139 7.10 9.68 0.15
C TRP A 139 7.00 9.82 1.67
#